data_3534ffa458bf7330bb307b711bc660c0
#
_entry.id   3534ffa458bf7330bb307b711bc660c0
#
_cell.length_a   1.000
_cell.length_b   1.000
_cell.length_c   1.000
_cell.angle_alpha   90.00
_cell.angle_beta   90.00
_cell.angle_gamma   90.00
#
_symmetry.space_group_name_H-M   'P 1'
#
loop_
_entity.id
_entity.type
_entity.pdbx_description
1 polymer ?
#
loop_
_entity_poly.entity_id
_entity_poly.type
_entity_poly.pdbx_seq_one_letter_code
_entity_poly.pdbx_strand_id
1 'polypeptide(L)' 'MKCEVTLYKAGTVFKEEVIAKDYQDARQVALARNPNATVVSVNASFK' A
#
# COMPACT_ATOMS: atom_id res chain seq x y z
N MET A 1 -1.65 -6.04 11.35
CA MET A 1 -2.56 -4.88 11.36
C MET A 1 -3.04 -4.59 9.95
N LYS A 2 -4.17 -3.96 9.83
CA LYS A 2 -4.73 -3.62 8.52
C LYS A 2 -4.24 -2.23 8.12
N CYS A 3 -3.69 -2.12 6.92
CA CYS A 3 -3.13 -0.87 6.41
C CYS A 3 -3.74 -0.53 5.06
N GLU A 4 -3.89 0.77 4.80
CA GLU A 4 -4.28 1.29 3.50
C GLU A 4 -3.05 1.92 2.86
N VAL A 5 -2.64 1.39 1.72
CA VAL A 5 -1.47 1.87 0.99
C VAL A 5 -1.96 2.59 -0.26
N THR A 6 -1.58 3.86 -0.40
CA THR A 6 -1.88 4.65 -1.59
C THR A 6 -0.72 4.51 -2.56
N LEU A 7 -1.04 4.14 -3.80
CA LEU A 7 -0.05 3.84 -4.83
C LEU A 7 -0.32 4.68 -6.06
N TYR A 8 0.77 4.93 -6.82
CA TYR A 8 0.70 5.63 -8.09
C TYR A 8 1.30 4.74 -9.17
N LYS A 9 0.58 4.55 -10.26
CA LYS A 9 1.05 3.74 -11.38
C LYS A 9 0.43 4.26 -12.67
N ALA A 10 1.28 4.54 -13.66
CA ALA A 10 0.85 4.93 -15.00
C ALA A 10 -0.14 6.09 -15.00
N GLY A 11 0.10 7.10 -14.18
CA GLY A 11 -0.75 8.28 -14.09
C GLY A 11 -2.01 8.10 -13.26
N THR A 12 -2.17 6.95 -12.60
CA THR A 12 -3.35 6.65 -11.80
C THR A 12 -2.97 6.44 -10.34
N VAL A 13 -3.70 7.11 -9.45
CA VAL A 13 -3.56 6.91 -8.00
C VAL A 13 -4.65 5.95 -7.56
N PHE A 14 -4.28 4.92 -6.81
CA PHE A 14 -5.23 3.95 -6.28
C PHE A 14 -4.79 3.48 -4.90
N LYS A 15 -5.69 2.83 -4.20
CA LYS A 15 -5.44 2.36 -2.84
C LYS A 15 -5.55 0.84 -2.76
N GLU A 16 -4.65 0.25 -1.97
CA GLU A 16 -4.68 -1.18 -1.66
C GLU A 16 -4.81 -1.35 -0.16
N GLU A 17 -5.71 -2.22 0.27
CA GLU A 17 -5.83 -2.58 1.67
C GLU A 17 -5.10 -3.88 1.90
N VAL A 18 -4.12 -3.86 2.81
CA VAL A 18 -3.26 -5.02 3.06
C VAL A 18 -3.21 -5.34 4.55
N ILE A 19 -3.03 -6.61 4.87
CA ILE A 19 -2.77 -7.06 6.23
C ILE A 19 -1.26 -7.22 6.38
N ALA A 20 -0.69 -6.49 7.33
CA ALA A 20 0.75 -6.45 7.53
C ALA A 20 1.07 -6.31 9.01
N LYS A 21 2.31 -6.59 9.39
CA LYS A 21 2.73 -6.48 10.79
C LYS A 21 3.08 -5.05 11.18
N ASP A 22 3.47 -4.22 10.21
CA ASP A 22 3.79 -2.80 10.44
C ASP A 22 3.68 -2.05 9.11
N TYR A 23 3.94 -0.74 9.14
CA TYR A 23 3.84 0.09 7.95
C TYR A 23 4.87 -0.28 6.88
N GLN A 24 6.08 -0.61 7.29
CA GLN A 24 7.12 -0.99 6.34
C GLN A 24 6.76 -2.28 5.62
N ASP A 25 6.23 -3.25 6.35
CA ASP A 25 5.76 -4.50 5.76
C ASP A 25 4.59 -4.25 4.80
N ALA A 26 3.68 -3.34 5.17
CA ALA A 26 2.56 -2.98 4.30
C ALA A 26 3.04 -2.44 2.95
N ARG A 27 4.06 -1.59 2.96
CA ARG A 27 4.64 -1.07 1.72
C ARG A 27 5.18 -2.20 0.85
N GLN A 28 5.91 -3.13 1.46
CA GLN A 28 6.50 -4.24 0.73
C GLN A 28 5.41 -5.15 0.14
N VAL A 29 4.37 -5.43 0.90
CA VAL A 29 3.26 -6.25 0.41
C VAL A 29 2.57 -5.58 -0.79
N ALA A 30 2.29 -4.28 -0.67
CA ALA A 30 1.65 -3.55 -1.75
C ALA A 30 2.51 -3.49 -3.00
N LEU A 31 3.83 -3.29 -2.85
CA LEU A 31 4.76 -3.26 -3.98
C LEU A 31 4.92 -4.64 -4.62
N ALA A 32 4.86 -5.71 -3.82
CA ALA A 32 4.92 -7.07 -4.37
C ALA A 32 3.73 -7.37 -5.26
N ARG A 33 2.57 -6.79 -4.93
CA ARG A 33 1.36 -6.93 -5.75
C ARG A 33 1.36 -6.01 -6.96
N ASN A 34 2.07 -4.88 -6.85
CA ASN A 34 2.07 -3.84 -7.88
C ASN A 34 3.51 -3.41 -8.15
N PRO A 35 4.32 -4.27 -8.80
CA PRO A 35 5.77 -4.05 -8.89
C PRO A 35 6.18 -2.79 -9.65
N ASN A 36 5.31 -2.24 -10.49
CA ASN A 36 5.61 -1.03 -11.25
C ASN A 36 4.99 0.22 -10.61
N ALA A 37 4.46 0.11 -9.39
CA ALA A 37 3.83 1.23 -8.71
C ALA A 37 4.80 1.90 -7.75
N THR A 38 4.48 3.15 -7.39
CA THR A 38 5.21 3.91 -6.38
C THR A 38 4.29 4.11 -5.18
N VAL A 39 4.80 3.88 -3.98
CA VAL A 39 4.03 4.11 -2.76
C VAL A 39 3.99 5.61 -2.48
N VAL A 40 2.79 6.15 -2.38
CA VAL A 40 2.56 7.56 -2.05
C VAL A 40 2.44 7.73 -0.54
N SER A 41 1.65 6.89 0.10
CA SER A 41 1.47 6.96 1.55
C SER A 41 0.98 5.61 2.09
N VAL A 42 1.17 5.42 3.39
CA VAL A 42 0.70 4.24 4.11
C VAL A 42 0.01 4.72 5.38
N ASN A 43 -1.21 4.28 5.61
CA ASN A 43 -1.97 4.63 6.79
C ASN A 43 -2.59 3.39 7.40
N ALA A 44 -2.81 3.43 8.72
CA ALA A 44 -3.55 2.37 9.38
C ALA A 44 -5.03 2.44 8.97
N SER A 45 -5.65 1.29 8.77
CA SER A 45 -7.07 1.20 8.48
C SER A 45 -7.77 0.69 9.74
N PHE A 46 -8.81 1.40 10.18
CA PHE A 46 -9.50 1.10 11.43
C PHE A 46 -10.89 0.52 11.22
N LYS A 47 -11.12 -0.11 10.12
CA LYS A 47 -12.38 -0.79 9.90
C LYS A 47 -12.29 -2.27 10.08
#